data_f46bd918b07e05ae2d09f7e691becd9e
#
_entry.id   f46bd918b07e05ae2d09f7e691becd9e
#
_cell.length_a   1.000
_cell.length_b   1.000
_cell.length_c   1.000
_cell.angle_alpha   90.00
_cell.angle_beta   90.00
_cell.angle_gamma   90.00
#
_symmetry.space_group_name_H-M   'P 1'
#
loop_
_entity.id
_entity.type
_entity.pdbx_description
1 polymer ?
#
loop_
_entity_poly.entity_id
_entity_poly.type
_entity_poly.pdbx_seq_one_letter_code
_entity_poly.pdbx_strand_id
1 'polypeptide(L)'
;MSHAAQPPSLQRHSLTRPRRVDSALNAIKGGGACHLREKVLAEAAKVFVVVADYRKNGTALGQAWTQGVPVEVAEFAYAKVMRDLQRMGGKPVLRMGKAKAGPVVTDNG
;
A
#
# COMPACT_ATOMS: atom_id res chain seq x y z
N MET A 1 38.87 -1.27 -3.16
CA MET A 1 37.93 -0.15 -3.48
C MET A 1 36.79 -0.73 -4.32
N SER A 2 35.68 -1.04 -3.69
CA SER A 2 34.49 -1.56 -4.39
C SER A 2 33.75 -0.37 -4.99
N HIS A 3 33.73 -0.27 -6.32
CA HIS A 3 32.79 0.60 -7.01
C HIS A 3 31.38 0.07 -6.74
N ALA A 4 30.66 0.73 -5.85
CA ALA A 4 29.22 0.55 -5.80
C ALA A 4 28.69 0.96 -7.18
N ALA A 5 28.12 0.00 -7.91
CA ALA A 5 27.45 0.29 -9.16
C ALA A 5 26.38 1.34 -8.88
N GLN A 6 26.44 2.48 -9.55
CA GLN A 6 25.36 3.45 -9.50
C GLN A 6 24.10 2.73 -9.99
N PRO A 7 22.97 2.83 -9.24
CA PRO A 7 21.75 2.26 -9.73
C PRO A 7 21.41 2.86 -11.10
N PRO A 8 20.90 2.06 -12.04
CA PRO A 8 20.51 2.55 -13.35
C PRO A 8 19.63 3.77 -13.18
N SER A 9 19.77 4.75 -14.06
CA SER A 9 19.08 6.04 -14.04
C SER A 9 17.61 5.82 -13.64
N LEU A 10 17.33 6.01 -12.36
CA LEU A 10 16.06 5.70 -11.74
C LEU A 10 14.97 6.45 -12.47
N GLN A 11 13.97 5.73 -12.86
CA GLN A 11 12.78 6.25 -13.51
C GLN A 11 12.35 7.53 -12.79
N ARG A 12 12.43 8.64 -13.48
CA ARG A 12 12.05 9.96 -12.94
C ARG A 12 10.53 10.01 -12.66
N HIS A 13 9.78 9.03 -13.17
CA HIS A 13 8.33 8.94 -13.07
C HIS A 13 7.93 7.54 -12.65
N SER A 14 6.99 7.45 -11.73
CA SER A 14 6.32 6.20 -11.37
C SER A 14 4.84 6.32 -11.68
N LEU A 15 4.29 5.34 -12.41
CA LEU A 15 2.88 5.26 -12.75
C LEU A 15 2.20 4.21 -11.89
N THR A 16 1.09 4.55 -11.24
CA THR A 16 0.38 3.62 -10.36
C THR A 16 -1.13 3.69 -10.49
N ARG A 17 -1.79 2.58 -10.13
CA ARG A 17 -3.25 2.48 -10.06
C ARG A 17 -3.70 2.36 -8.60
N PRO A 18 -4.20 3.40 -7.98
CA PRO A 18 -4.76 3.32 -6.64
C PRO A 18 -6.13 2.64 -6.65
N ARG A 19 -6.60 2.25 -5.47
CA ARG A 19 -7.99 1.83 -5.28
C ARG A 19 -8.93 3.02 -5.12
N ARG A 20 -8.46 4.07 -4.46
CA ARG A 20 -9.19 5.33 -4.26
C ARG A 20 -8.22 6.49 -4.16
N VAL A 21 -8.70 7.66 -4.56
CA VAL A 21 -7.98 8.94 -4.49
C VAL A 21 -8.97 9.98 -3.99
N ASP A 22 -8.53 10.85 -3.08
CA ASP A 22 -9.31 12.00 -2.63
C ASP A 22 -8.86 13.31 -3.31
N SER A 23 -9.55 14.41 -2.99
CA SER A 23 -9.26 15.72 -3.55
C SER A 23 -7.89 16.28 -3.15
N ALA A 24 -7.29 15.79 -2.07
CA ALA A 24 -5.95 16.14 -1.62
C ALA A 24 -4.88 15.20 -2.20
N LEU A 25 -5.24 14.32 -3.15
CA LEU A 25 -4.40 13.32 -3.78
C LEU A 25 -3.89 12.23 -2.81
N ASN A 26 -4.51 12.07 -1.65
CA ASN A 26 -4.26 10.90 -0.83
C ASN A 26 -4.83 9.66 -1.53
N ALA A 27 -4.11 8.56 -1.47
CA ALA A 27 -4.50 7.35 -2.18
C ALA A 27 -4.46 6.10 -1.29
N ILE A 28 -5.47 5.23 -1.44
CA ILE A 28 -5.44 3.88 -0.88
C ILE A 28 -4.89 2.93 -1.94
N LYS A 29 -3.82 2.23 -1.61
CA LYS A 29 -3.14 1.25 -2.46
C LYS A 29 -2.93 -0.08 -1.75
N GLY A 30 -2.26 -1.01 -2.41
CA GLY A 30 -1.83 -2.27 -1.82
C GLY A 30 -2.90 -3.38 -1.78
N GLY A 31 -4.02 -3.22 -2.45
CA GLY A 31 -5.07 -4.24 -2.49
C GLY A 31 -4.64 -5.59 -3.08
N GLY A 32 -3.58 -5.63 -3.88
CA GLY A 32 -2.95 -6.82 -4.44
C GLY A 32 -1.87 -7.44 -3.55
N ALA A 33 -1.67 -6.94 -2.32
CA ALA A 33 -0.62 -7.36 -1.40
C ALA A 33 0.82 -7.06 -1.88
N CYS A 34 0.97 -6.04 -2.74
CA CYS A 34 2.27 -5.54 -3.22
C CYS A 34 2.52 -4.14 -2.63
N HIS A 35 2.82 -4.07 -1.33
CA HIS A 35 2.92 -2.79 -0.60
C HIS A 35 4.33 -2.22 -0.64
N LEU A 36 5.32 -3.01 -0.23
CA LEU A 36 6.69 -2.55 -0.07
C LEU A 36 7.28 -2.08 -1.39
N ARG A 37 7.20 -2.89 -2.43
CA ARG A 37 7.72 -2.53 -3.77
C ARG A 37 7.04 -1.31 -4.35
N GLU A 38 5.71 -1.21 -4.22
CA GLU A 38 4.97 -0.03 -4.67
C GLU A 38 5.38 1.22 -3.89
N LYS A 39 5.60 1.12 -2.58
CA LYS A 39 6.01 2.24 -1.73
C LYS A 39 7.43 2.69 -2.06
N VAL A 40 8.37 1.75 -2.21
CA VAL A 40 9.77 2.04 -2.56
C VAL A 40 9.86 2.76 -3.92
N LEU A 41 9.11 2.30 -4.92
CA LEU A 41 9.07 2.94 -6.23
C LEU A 41 8.47 4.35 -6.18
N ALA A 42 7.40 4.52 -5.39
CA ALA A 42 6.78 5.84 -5.21
C ALA A 42 7.72 6.84 -4.54
N GLU A 43 8.43 6.43 -3.50
CA GLU A 43 9.38 7.26 -2.76
C GLU A 43 10.64 7.60 -3.59
N ALA A 44 11.10 6.67 -4.43
CA ALA A 44 12.26 6.87 -5.27
C ALA A 44 11.96 7.75 -6.50
N ALA A 45 10.71 7.92 -6.87
CA ALA A 45 10.32 8.68 -8.05
C ALA A 45 10.39 10.19 -7.79
N LYS A 46 10.94 10.97 -8.71
CA LYS A 46 10.87 12.44 -8.68
C LYS A 46 9.46 12.95 -8.97
N VAL A 47 8.72 12.23 -9.78
CA VAL A 47 7.32 12.51 -10.11
C VAL A 47 6.53 11.23 -9.99
N PHE A 48 5.55 11.24 -9.12
CA PHE A 48 4.65 10.13 -8.89
C PHE A 48 3.30 10.42 -9.55
N VAL A 49 2.94 9.62 -10.56
CA VAL A 49 1.71 9.81 -11.34
C VAL A 49 0.68 8.76 -10.95
N VAL A 50 -0.48 9.24 -10.54
CA VAL A 50 -1.63 8.40 -10.19
C VAL A 50 -2.60 8.35 -11.37
N VAL A 51 -2.89 7.14 -11.86
CA VAL A 51 -3.90 6.92 -12.89
C VAL A 51 -5.09 6.20 -12.28
N ALA A 52 -6.23 6.84 -12.24
CA ALA A 52 -7.44 6.32 -11.64
C ALA A 52 -8.64 6.51 -12.56
N ASP A 53 -9.52 5.51 -12.57
CA ASP A 53 -10.85 5.62 -13.15
C ASP A 53 -11.69 6.61 -12.30
N TYR A 54 -12.58 7.37 -12.93
CA TYR A 54 -13.43 8.36 -12.23
C TYR A 54 -14.21 7.77 -11.05
N ARG A 55 -14.57 6.48 -11.11
CA ARG A 55 -15.25 5.75 -10.01
C ARG A 55 -14.38 5.60 -8.76
N LYS A 56 -13.08 5.84 -8.87
CA LYS A 56 -12.12 5.79 -7.76
C LYS A 56 -11.86 7.16 -7.14
N ASN A 57 -12.40 8.20 -7.73
CA ASN A 57 -12.32 9.55 -7.20
C ASN A 57 -13.36 9.76 -6.10
N GLY A 58 -12.99 10.49 -5.07
CA GLY A 58 -13.86 10.84 -3.95
C GLY A 58 -13.39 12.09 -3.23
N THR A 59 -14.24 12.67 -2.44
CA THR A 59 -13.88 13.85 -1.62
C THR A 59 -13.09 13.48 -0.38
N ALA A 60 -13.26 12.24 0.10
CA ALA A 60 -12.49 11.70 1.23
C ALA A 60 -12.25 10.19 1.05
N LEU A 61 -11.14 9.71 1.60
CA LEU A 61 -10.86 8.28 1.67
C LEU A 61 -11.89 7.58 2.57
N GLY A 62 -12.31 6.37 2.17
CA GLY A 62 -13.27 5.57 2.93
C GLY A 62 -14.75 5.73 2.54
N GLN A 63 -15.13 6.78 1.83
CA GLN A 63 -16.54 7.00 1.41
C GLN A 63 -17.05 5.90 0.47
N ALA A 64 -16.32 5.64 -0.60
CA ALA A 64 -16.72 4.66 -1.62
C ALA A 64 -15.96 3.34 -1.52
N TRP A 65 -15.08 3.20 -0.53
CA TRP A 65 -14.29 2.01 -0.28
C TRP A 65 -14.43 1.57 1.17
N THR A 66 -15.28 0.58 1.40
CA THR A 66 -15.61 0.07 2.74
C THR A 66 -14.74 -1.11 3.18
N GLN A 67 -13.86 -1.61 2.33
CA GLN A 67 -13.00 -2.76 2.64
C GLN A 67 -11.78 -2.41 3.51
N GLY A 68 -11.64 -1.14 3.89
CA GLY A 68 -10.55 -0.67 4.74
C GLY A 68 -9.25 -0.40 4.00
N VAL A 69 -8.24 0.01 4.75
CA VAL A 69 -6.89 0.32 4.28
C VAL A 69 -6.01 -0.91 4.45
N PRO A 70 -5.38 -1.44 3.40
CA PRO A 70 -4.42 -2.52 3.54
C PRO A 70 -3.18 -2.02 4.28
N VAL A 71 -2.75 -2.75 5.30
CA VAL A 71 -1.55 -2.45 6.09
C VAL A 71 -0.67 -3.69 6.06
N GLU A 72 0.54 -3.53 5.57
CA GLU A 72 1.55 -4.58 5.65
C GLU A 72 2.27 -4.52 6.98
N VAL A 73 2.47 -5.68 7.59
CA VAL A 73 3.06 -5.83 8.91
C VAL A 73 4.00 -7.02 8.91
N ALA A 74 5.15 -6.91 9.57
CA ALA A 74 6.00 -8.06 9.81
C ALA A 74 5.24 -9.15 10.56
N GLU A 75 5.38 -10.40 10.14
CA GLU A 75 4.59 -11.52 10.64
C GLU A 75 4.56 -11.60 12.17
N PHE A 76 5.73 -11.51 12.81
CA PHE A 76 5.83 -11.60 14.28
C PHE A 76 5.19 -10.42 15.02
N ALA A 77 4.93 -9.30 14.35
CA ALA A 77 4.42 -8.07 14.96
C ALA A 77 2.90 -7.87 14.82
N TYR A 78 2.21 -8.71 14.04
CA TYR A 78 0.81 -8.47 13.67
C TYR A 78 -0.11 -8.29 14.88
N ALA A 79 0.05 -9.10 15.92
CA ALA A 79 -0.80 -9.04 17.12
C ALA A 79 -0.63 -7.72 17.89
N LYS A 80 0.60 -7.20 17.95
CA LYS A 80 0.87 -5.88 18.56
C LYS A 80 0.25 -4.77 17.72
N VAL A 81 0.48 -4.78 16.42
CA VAL A 81 -0.04 -3.75 15.51
C VAL A 81 -1.57 -3.74 15.51
N MET A 82 -2.23 -4.88 15.55
CA MET A 82 -3.68 -4.96 15.66
C MET A 82 -4.19 -4.27 16.93
N ARG A 83 -3.55 -4.49 18.08
CA ARG A 83 -3.92 -3.80 19.32
C ARG A 83 -3.71 -2.29 19.25
N ASP A 84 -2.61 -1.85 18.64
CA ASP A 84 -2.32 -0.43 18.49
C ASP A 84 -3.35 0.26 17.57
N LEU A 85 -3.72 -0.37 16.46
CA LEU A 85 -4.78 0.11 15.57
C LEU A 85 -6.14 0.18 16.27
N GLN A 86 -6.47 -0.80 17.13
CA GLN A 86 -7.69 -0.76 17.94
C GLN A 86 -7.69 0.41 18.92
N ARG A 87 -6.56 0.69 19.57
CA ARG A 87 -6.42 1.86 20.47
C ARG A 87 -6.60 3.18 19.75
N MET A 88 -6.27 3.24 18.46
CA MET A 88 -6.51 4.39 17.58
C MET A 88 -7.98 4.50 17.11
N GLY A 89 -8.86 3.59 17.53
CA GLY A 89 -10.26 3.53 17.10
C GLY A 89 -10.51 2.75 15.82
N GLY A 90 -9.49 2.10 15.28
CA GLY A 90 -9.62 1.26 14.09
C GLY A 90 -10.28 -0.10 14.38
N LYS A 91 -10.72 -0.76 13.33
CA LYS A 91 -11.22 -2.14 13.35
C LYS A 91 -10.31 -3.04 12.51
N PRO A 92 -9.13 -3.39 13.00
CA PRO A 92 -8.18 -4.20 12.23
C PRO A 92 -8.68 -5.63 12.07
N VAL A 93 -8.49 -6.18 10.89
CA VAL A 93 -8.83 -7.56 10.54
C VAL A 93 -7.64 -8.18 9.84
N LEU A 94 -7.17 -9.33 10.33
CA LEU A 94 -6.13 -10.09 9.64
C LEU A 94 -6.67 -10.61 8.31
N ARG A 95 -6.03 -10.20 7.21
CA ARG A 95 -6.45 -10.60 5.88
C ARG A 95 -6.00 -12.03 5.60
N MET A 96 -6.96 -12.93 5.42
CA MET A 96 -6.72 -14.33 5.11
C MET A 96 -6.56 -14.56 3.61
N GLY A 97 -5.75 -15.53 3.23
CA GLY A 97 -5.63 -16.00 1.86
C GLY A 97 -6.94 -16.58 1.33
N LYS A 98 -7.24 -16.36 0.04
CA LYS A 98 -8.48 -16.87 -0.58
C LYS A 98 -8.37 -18.32 -1.03
N ALA A 99 -7.22 -18.72 -1.58
CA ALA A 99 -6.98 -20.04 -2.16
C ALA A 99 -5.84 -20.79 -1.47
N LYS A 100 -5.50 -20.40 -0.24
CA LYS A 100 -4.47 -21.01 0.59
C LYS A 100 -4.84 -20.93 2.06
N ALA A 101 -4.32 -21.80 2.88
CA ALA A 101 -4.41 -21.70 4.34
C ALA A 101 -3.56 -20.52 4.85
N GLY A 102 -4.04 -19.90 5.94
CA GLY A 102 -3.33 -18.83 6.63
C GLY A 102 -3.51 -17.43 6.04
N PRO A 103 -2.80 -16.46 6.58
CA PRO A 103 -2.85 -15.06 6.15
C PRO A 103 -2.34 -14.86 4.73
N VAL A 104 -2.72 -13.72 4.13
CA VAL A 104 -2.14 -13.28 2.87
C VAL A 104 -0.65 -13.03 3.04
N VAL A 105 0.15 -13.62 2.16
CA VAL A 105 1.57 -13.34 2.01
C VAL A 105 1.74 -12.18 1.04
N THR A 106 2.58 -11.20 1.40
CA THR A 106 2.86 -10.03 0.58
C THR A 106 4.05 -10.26 -0.35
N ASP A 107 4.41 -9.25 -1.15
CA ASP A 107 5.60 -9.25 -2.00
C ASP A 107 6.91 -9.23 -1.23
N ASN A 108 6.84 -9.05 0.09
CA ASN A 108 8.00 -9.06 1.00
C ASN A 108 8.16 -10.40 1.75
N GLY A 109 7.29 -11.36 1.55
CA GLY A 109 7.36 -12.70 2.12
C GLY A 109 6.65 -12.86 3.45
#